data_7f7df9f3ea15439449d84086b650f14b
#
_entry.id   7f7df9f3ea15439449d84086b650f14b
#
_cell.length_a   1.000
_cell.length_b   1.000
_cell.length_c   1.000
_cell.angle_alpha   90.00
_cell.angle_beta   90.00
_cell.angle_gamma   90.00
#
_symmetry.space_group_name_H-M   'P 1'
#
loop_
_entity.id
_entity.type
_entity.pdbx_description
1 polymer ?
#
loop_
_entity_poly.entity_id
_entity_poly.type
_entity_poly.pdbx_seq_one_letter_code
_entity_poly.pdbx_strand_id
1 'polypeptide(L)'
;LGTDGVKPFVDVCKEEKKGLFILVKTSNPSSGEFQDRVIDGRPLYELVGEKVAQWGDELVGDEYSYVGAVVGATYPEMGKVLRKLMPKTFILVPGYGAQGGKGSDLVHFFNEDGLGAIVNSSRGIIAAYKQEAYAEFGELNYADASRKAVEVMIEDISGALKNR
;
A
#
# COMPACT_ATOMS: atom_id res chain seq x y z
N LEU A 1 -12.14 -9.60 -14.67
CA LEU A 1 -12.08 -8.64 -13.57
C LEU A 1 -13.20 -7.61 -13.71
N GLY A 2 -14.28 -7.79 -13.02
CA GLY A 2 -15.43 -6.90 -12.96
C GLY A 2 -16.19 -7.18 -11.67
N THR A 3 -17.31 -6.50 -11.44
CA THR A 3 -18.09 -6.65 -10.22
C THR A 3 -18.54 -8.10 -9.99
N ASP A 4 -18.93 -8.80 -11.05
CA ASP A 4 -19.31 -10.22 -11.02
C ASP A 4 -18.18 -11.15 -10.56
N GLY A 5 -16.92 -10.84 -10.96
CA GLY A 5 -15.74 -11.61 -10.56
C GLY A 5 -15.25 -11.30 -9.15
N VAL A 6 -15.48 -10.08 -8.66
CA VAL A 6 -15.04 -9.64 -7.32
C VAL A 6 -16.11 -9.92 -6.25
N LYS A 7 -17.38 -9.80 -6.60
CA LYS A 7 -18.50 -9.95 -5.66
C LYS A 7 -18.46 -11.24 -4.81
N PRO A 8 -18.18 -12.43 -5.33
CA PRO A 8 -18.12 -13.65 -4.51
C PRO A 8 -17.08 -13.56 -3.37
N PHE A 9 -15.95 -12.88 -3.60
CA PHE A 9 -14.93 -12.67 -2.56
C PHE A 9 -15.42 -11.65 -1.52
N VAL A 10 -16.10 -10.59 -1.95
CA VAL A 10 -16.69 -9.59 -1.05
C VAL A 10 -17.75 -10.24 -0.17
N ASP A 11 -18.62 -11.10 -0.73
CA ASP A 11 -19.65 -11.81 0.01
C ASP A 11 -19.04 -12.71 1.11
N VAL A 12 -17.99 -13.49 0.79
CA VAL A 12 -17.27 -14.29 1.78
C VAL A 12 -16.58 -13.41 2.84
N CYS A 13 -15.99 -12.30 2.44
CA CYS A 13 -15.40 -11.36 3.40
C CYS A 13 -16.44 -10.82 4.39
N LYS A 14 -17.65 -10.57 3.93
CA LYS A 14 -18.77 -10.11 4.78
C LYS A 14 -19.20 -11.20 5.77
N GLU A 15 -19.39 -12.43 5.30
CA GLU A 15 -19.81 -13.57 6.11
C GLU A 15 -18.78 -13.94 7.16
N GLU A 16 -17.50 -14.02 6.75
CA GLU A 16 -16.39 -14.53 7.56
C GLU A 16 -15.62 -13.44 8.30
N LYS A 17 -16.06 -12.16 8.22
CA LYS A 17 -15.36 -11.00 8.80
C LYS A 17 -13.90 -10.93 8.37
N LYS A 18 -13.63 -11.08 7.09
CA LYS A 18 -12.31 -11.01 6.45
C LYS A 18 -12.20 -9.78 5.56
N GLY A 19 -11.00 -9.53 5.08
CA GLY A 19 -10.73 -8.49 4.09
C GLY A 19 -9.95 -9.03 2.91
N LEU A 20 -9.89 -8.23 1.86
CA LEU A 20 -9.09 -8.53 0.67
C LEU A 20 -8.39 -7.26 0.18
N PHE A 21 -7.28 -7.43 -0.55
CA PHE A 21 -6.60 -6.36 -1.25
C PHE A 21 -6.63 -6.60 -2.75
N ILE A 22 -6.99 -5.57 -3.50
CA ILE A 22 -7.09 -5.60 -4.97
C ILE A 22 -5.96 -4.77 -5.57
N LEU A 23 -5.30 -5.29 -6.60
CA LEU A 23 -4.25 -4.57 -7.31
C LEU A 23 -4.83 -3.38 -8.08
N VAL A 24 -4.36 -2.18 -7.78
CA VAL A 24 -4.75 -0.94 -8.45
C VAL A 24 -3.60 -0.37 -9.27
N LYS A 25 -2.44 -0.11 -8.63
CA LYS A 25 -1.23 0.34 -9.30
C LYS A 25 -0.01 -0.35 -8.72
N THR A 26 0.73 -1.05 -9.56
CA THR A 26 1.92 -1.79 -9.15
C THR A 26 3.19 -1.03 -9.51
N SER A 27 4.30 -1.33 -8.81
CA SER A 27 5.57 -0.63 -8.94
C SER A 27 6.53 -1.22 -9.97
N ASN A 28 6.19 -2.33 -10.62
CA ASN A 28 7.03 -2.94 -11.63
C ASN A 28 7.10 -2.05 -12.90
N PRO A 29 8.26 -2.02 -13.60
CA PRO A 29 8.47 -1.11 -14.74
C PRO A 29 7.42 -1.22 -15.86
N SER A 30 6.93 -2.44 -16.16
CA SER A 30 5.94 -2.68 -17.20
C SER A 30 4.48 -2.43 -16.77
N SER A 31 4.25 -1.98 -15.54
CA SER A 31 2.88 -1.69 -15.05
C SER A 31 2.12 -0.69 -15.93
N GLY A 32 2.85 0.25 -16.54
CA GLY A 32 2.27 1.27 -17.42
C GLY A 32 1.70 0.73 -18.74
N GLU A 33 2.07 -0.49 -19.18
CA GLU A 33 1.54 -1.09 -20.40
C GLU A 33 0.02 -1.20 -20.39
N PHE A 34 -0.56 -1.41 -19.21
CA PHE A 34 -2.01 -1.50 -18.98
C PHE A 34 -2.52 -0.42 -18.03
N GLN A 35 -1.89 -0.26 -16.87
CA GLN A 35 -2.45 0.55 -15.79
C GLN A 35 -2.49 2.04 -16.10
N ASP A 36 -1.56 2.54 -16.95
CA ASP A 36 -1.53 3.94 -17.38
C ASP A 36 -2.30 4.20 -18.68
N ARG A 37 -2.95 3.19 -19.25
CA ARG A 37 -3.81 3.39 -20.42
C ARG A 37 -4.98 4.29 -20.09
N VAL A 38 -5.23 5.27 -20.95
CA VAL A 38 -6.31 6.24 -20.78
C VAL A 38 -7.59 5.72 -21.42
N ILE A 39 -8.66 5.68 -20.65
CA ILE A 39 -10.01 5.30 -21.07
C ILE A 39 -10.93 6.46 -20.66
N ASP A 40 -11.63 7.04 -21.61
CA ASP A 40 -12.52 8.19 -21.39
C ASP A 40 -11.86 9.35 -20.61
N GLY A 41 -10.59 9.63 -20.94
CA GLY A 41 -9.82 10.72 -20.36
C GLY A 41 -9.20 10.42 -18.99
N ARG A 42 -9.33 9.21 -18.46
CA ARG A 42 -8.78 8.80 -17.15
C ARG A 42 -7.89 7.56 -17.26
N PRO A 43 -6.76 7.49 -16.52
CA PRO A 43 -5.94 6.29 -16.48
C PRO A 43 -6.70 5.09 -15.91
N LEU A 44 -6.40 3.90 -16.41
CA LEU A 44 -7.05 2.66 -15.96
C LEU A 44 -6.92 2.44 -14.44
N TYR A 45 -5.77 2.77 -13.84
CA TYR A 45 -5.58 2.61 -12.40
C TYR A 45 -6.56 3.46 -11.57
N GLU A 46 -6.99 4.64 -12.05
CA GLU A 46 -8.00 5.46 -11.37
C GLU A 46 -9.39 4.83 -11.45
N LEU A 47 -9.75 4.29 -12.63
CA LEU A 47 -11.02 3.58 -12.80
C LEU A 47 -11.11 2.33 -11.92
N VAL A 48 -9.99 1.60 -11.79
CA VAL A 48 -9.91 0.43 -10.90
C VAL A 48 -9.99 0.88 -9.44
N GLY A 49 -9.30 1.94 -9.04
CA GLY A 49 -9.36 2.49 -7.68
C GLY A 49 -10.78 2.90 -7.28
N GLU A 50 -11.50 3.59 -8.15
CA GLU A 50 -12.91 3.94 -7.94
C GLU A 50 -13.80 2.71 -7.75
N LYS A 51 -13.58 1.65 -8.56
CA LYS A 51 -14.28 0.39 -8.39
C LYS A 51 -13.97 -0.31 -7.07
N VAL A 52 -12.71 -0.28 -6.62
CA VAL A 52 -12.31 -0.82 -5.31
C VAL A 52 -13.05 -0.10 -4.18
N ALA A 53 -13.15 1.23 -4.23
CA ALA A 53 -13.92 2.00 -3.26
C ALA A 53 -15.40 1.56 -3.27
N GLN A 54 -16.04 1.48 -4.45
CA GLN A 54 -17.44 1.05 -4.60
C GLN A 54 -17.68 -0.38 -4.07
N TRP A 55 -16.79 -1.33 -4.38
CA TRP A 55 -16.92 -2.70 -3.86
C TRP A 55 -16.74 -2.78 -2.35
N GLY A 56 -16.05 -1.82 -1.77
CA GLY A 56 -15.82 -1.73 -0.34
C GLY A 56 -16.93 -1.03 0.45
N ASP A 57 -17.86 -0.33 -0.21
CA ASP A 57 -18.90 0.47 0.48
C ASP A 57 -19.79 -0.38 1.40
N GLU A 58 -20.08 -1.62 1.02
CA GLU A 58 -20.87 -2.54 1.84
C GLU A 58 -20.09 -3.18 3.00
N LEU A 59 -18.77 -3.01 3.03
CA LEU A 59 -17.85 -3.62 4.00
C LEU A 59 -17.07 -2.58 4.81
N VAL A 60 -17.62 -1.40 5.01
CA VAL A 60 -17.04 -0.38 5.89
C VAL A 60 -17.27 -0.80 7.34
N GLY A 61 -16.16 -0.92 8.10
CA GLY A 61 -16.18 -1.08 9.54
C GLY A 61 -16.43 0.25 10.24
N ASP A 62 -15.77 0.51 11.36
CA ASP A 62 -15.93 1.77 12.08
C ASP A 62 -15.51 2.99 11.24
N GLU A 63 -14.37 2.91 10.56
CA GLU A 63 -13.83 4.01 9.75
C GLU A 63 -13.37 3.57 8.36
N TYR A 64 -12.86 2.33 8.22
CA TYR A 64 -12.25 1.82 7.01
C TYR A 64 -12.94 0.58 6.44
N SER A 65 -12.84 0.44 5.12
CA SER A 65 -13.36 -0.72 4.39
C SER A 65 -12.45 -1.94 4.55
N TYR A 66 -13.06 -3.12 4.61
CA TYR A 66 -12.35 -4.41 4.52
C TYR A 66 -11.91 -4.76 3.08
N VAL A 67 -12.30 -3.96 2.07
CA VAL A 67 -11.76 -4.05 0.72
C VAL A 67 -10.65 -3.01 0.58
N GLY A 68 -9.42 -3.50 0.53
CA GLY A 68 -8.20 -2.72 0.40
C GLY A 68 -7.70 -2.63 -1.05
N ALA A 69 -6.76 -1.73 -1.29
CA ALA A 69 -6.07 -1.53 -2.56
C ALA A 69 -4.57 -1.77 -2.42
N VAL A 70 -3.91 -2.30 -3.46
CA VAL A 70 -2.44 -2.31 -3.55
C VAL A 70 -2.00 -1.18 -4.47
N VAL A 71 -1.20 -0.25 -3.94
CA VAL A 71 -0.64 0.87 -4.70
C VAL A 71 0.85 1.01 -4.35
N GLY A 72 1.72 0.85 -5.34
CA GLY A 72 3.18 0.88 -5.15
C GLY A 72 3.70 2.25 -4.74
N ALA A 73 4.71 2.27 -3.87
CA ALA A 73 5.35 3.47 -3.31
C ALA A 73 6.08 4.34 -4.36
N THR A 74 6.34 3.83 -5.55
CA THR A 74 7.18 4.46 -6.57
C THR A 74 6.55 5.71 -7.22
N TYR A 75 5.26 5.94 -6.99
CA TYR A 75 4.50 7.00 -7.63
C TYR A 75 3.71 7.84 -6.62
N PRO A 76 4.35 8.76 -5.85
CA PRO A 76 3.71 9.56 -4.80
C PRO A 76 2.48 10.36 -5.29
N GLU A 77 2.57 10.98 -6.47
CA GLU A 77 1.47 11.77 -7.03
C GLU A 77 0.24 10.90 -7.36
N MET A 78 0.46 9.67 -7.86
CA MET A 78 -0.64 8.72 -8.07
C MET A 78 -1.27 8.29 -6.73
N GLY A 79 -0.44 8.14 -5.69
CA GLY A 79 -0.91 7.89 -4.31
C GLY A 79 -1.86 8.96 -3.83
N LYS A 80 -1.54 10.24 -4.08
CA LYS A 80 -2.38 11.39 -3.73
C LYS A 80 -3.74 11.39 -4.44
N VAL A 81 -3.75 11.07 -5.74
CA VAL A 81 -4.99 10.94 -6.51
C VAL A 81 -5.82 9.77 -6.00
N LEU A 82 -5.20 8.60 -5.84
CA LEU A 82 -5.87 7.38 -5.40
C LEU A 82 -6.39 7.49 -3.96
N ARG A 83 -5.66 8.16 -3.05
CA ARG A 83 -6.16 8.41 -1.68
C ARG A 83 -7.46 9.21 -1.69
N LYS A 84 -7.58 10.21 -2.57
CA LYS A 84 -8.81 11.01 -2.72
C LYS A 84 -9.97 10.19 -3.29
N LEU A 85 -9.69 9.28 -4.24
CA LEU A 85 -10.69 8.40 -4.82
C LEU A 85 -11.17 7.31 -3.84
N MET A 86 -10.30 6.90 -2.93
CA MET A 86 -10.52 5.78 -2.00
C MET A 86 -10.37 6.21 -0.52
N PRO A 87 -11.15 7.18 -0.02
CA PRO A 87 -10.91 7.78 1.31
C PRO A 87 -11.04 6.79 2.46
N LYS A 88 -11.87 5.75 2.32
CA LYS A 88 -12.09 4.73 3.34
C LYS A 88 -11.36 3.41 3.09
N THR A 89 -10.55 3.32 2.05
CA THR A 89 -9.85 2.09 1.67
C THR A 89 -8.48 2.04 2.33
N PHE A 90 -8.12 0.93 2.97
CA PHE A 90 -6.72 0.67 3.31
C PHE A 90 -5.89 0.48 2.05
N ILE A 91 -4.79 1.19 1.94
CA ILE A 91 -3.83 1.04 0.84
C ILE A 91 -2.62 0.27 1.33
N LEU A 92 -2.40 -0.92 0.78
CA LEU A 92 -1.15 -1.67 0.94
C LEU A 92 -0.12 -1.07 -0.02
N VAL A 93 0.97 -0.55 0.56
CA VAL A 93 2.01 0.22 -0.17
C VAL A 93 3.32 -0.56 -0.19
N PRO A 94 3.54 -1.43 -1.19
CA PRO A 94 4.83 -2.11 -1.37
C PRO A 94 5.86 -1.17 -2.02
N GLY A 95 7.15 -1.44 -1.74
CA GLY A 95 8.26 -0.77 -2.42
C GLY A 95 9.03 0.23 -1.57
N TYR A 96 8.75 0.33 -0.27
CA TYR A 96 9.58 1.12 0.66
C TYR A 96 11.02 0.59 0.73
N GLY A 97 11.97 1.50 0.72
CA GLY A 97 13.41 1.22 0.81
C GLY A 97 13.98 0.57 -0.45
N ALA A 98 13.80 -0.73 -0.62
CA ALA A 98 14.43 -1.51 -1.69
C ALA A 98 14.10 -1.06 -3.13
N GLN A 99 12.99 -0.33 -3.33
CA GLN A 99 12.58 0.26 -4.60
C GLN A 99 12.70 1.79 -4.62
N GLY A 100 13.38 2.38 -3.62
CA GLY A 100 13.65 3.81 -3.53
C GLY A 100 12.59 4.64 -2.81
N GLY A 101 11.48 4.05 -2.36
CA GLY A 101 10.45 4.76 -1.59
C GLY A 101 10.97 5.18 -0.21
N LYS A 102 10.76 6.44 0.17
CA LYS A 102 11.11 7.04 1.47
C LYS A 102 9.84 7.44 2.21
N GLY A 103 9.93 7.70 3.51
CA GLY A 103 8.81 8.17 4.31
C GLY A 103 8.10 9.39 3.71
N SER A 104 8.85 10.35 3.18
CA SER A 104 8.30 11.54 2.50
C SER A 104 7.43 11.23 1.28
N ASP A 105 7.73 10.15 0.56
CA ASP A 105 6.97 9.74 -0.62
C ASP A 105 5.65 9.05 -0.23
N LEU A 106 5.59 8.54 1.00
CA LEU A 106 4.46 7.76 1.50
C LEU A 106 3.37 8.60 2.16
N VAL A 107 3.64 9.83 2.54
CA VAL A 107 2.67 10.68 3.27
C VAL A 107 1.33 10.82 2.56
N HIS A 108 1.33 10.77 1.23
CA HIS A 108 0.15 10.91 0.39
C HIS A 108 -0.78 9.68 0.37
N PHE A 109 -0.29 8.53 0.85
CA PHE A 109 -1.09 7.30 0.94
C PHE A 109 -1.92 7.25 2.24
N PHE A 110 -1.55 8.04 3.23
CA PHE A 110 -2.25 8.14 4.51
C PHE A 110 -3.33 9.23 4.48
N ASN A 111 -4.37 9.05 5.28
CA ASN A 111 -5.34 10.10 5.59
C ASN A 111 -4.75 11.10 6.60
N GLU A 112 -5.48 12.19 6.87
CA GLU A 112 -5.04 13.26 7.78
C GLU A 112 -4.82 12.77 9.22
N ASP A 113 -5.55 11.73 9.63
CA ASP A 113 -5.41 11.04 10.93
C ASP A 113 -4.12 10.20 11.05
N GLY A 114 -3.37 10.04 9.96
CA GLY A 114 -2.17 9.21 9.90
C GLY A 114 -2.47 7.73 9.67
N LEU A 115 -3.69 7.36 9.36
CA LEU A 115 -4.13 5.99 9.10
C LEU A 115 -4.42 5.76 7.60
N GLY A 116 -5.00 4.60 7.27
CA GLY A 116 -5.45 4.26 5.92
C GLY A 116 -4.38 3.67 5.01
N ALA A 117 -3.13 3.49 5.47
CA ALA A 117 -2.09 2.80 4.70
C ALA A 117 -1.34 1.76 5.53
N ILE A 118 -0.90 0.70 4.87
CA ILE A 118 -0.02 -0.35 5.43
C ILE A 118 1.21 -0.42 4.53
N VAL A 119 2.37 -0.07 5.06
CA VAL A 119 3.62 -0.04 4.28
C VAL A 119 4.34 -1.38 4.37
N ASN A 120 4.75 -1.91 3.22
CA ASN A 120 5.42 -3.20 3.11
C ASN A 120 6.84 -3.06 2.56
N SER A 121 7.81 -3.66 3.25
CA SER A 121 9.23 -3.70 2.89
C SER A 121 9.81 -5.10 3.11
N SER A 122 9.41 -6.09 2.30
CA SER A 122 9.79 -7.49 2.50
C SER A 122 11.30 -7.70 2.60
N ARG A 123 12.05 -7.40 1.55
CA ARG A 123 13.52 -7.58 1.54
C ARG A 123 14.23 -6.65 2.51
N GLY A 124 13.74 -5.43 2.68
CA GLY A 124 14.28 -4.45 3.61
C GLY A 124 14.24 -4.93 5.06
N ILE A 125 13.24 -5.73 5.42
CA ILE A 125 13.05 -6.27 6.77
C ILE A 125 13.66 -7.66 6.89
N ILE A 126 13.20 -8.64 6.09
CA ILE A 126 13.58 -10.05 6.24
C ILE A 126 15.07 -10.28 5.98
N ALA A 127 15.65 -9.53 5.03
CA ALA A 127 17.07 -9.62 4.68
C ALA A 127 17.89 -8.43 5.20
N ALA A 128 17.45 -7.75 6.25
CA ALA A 128 18.15 -6.61 6.85
C ALA A 128 19.58 -6.97 7.23
N TYR A 129 19.81 -8.13 7.85
CA TYR A 129 21.13 -8.62 8.25
C TYR A 129 22.18 -8.73 7.10
N LYS A 130 21.72 -8.72 5.85
CA LYS A 130 22.61 -8.71 4.65
C LYS A 130 22.99 -7.29 4.21
N GLN A 131 22.39 -6.27 4.79
CA GLN A 131 22.65 -4.88 4.45
C GLN A 131 23.77 -4.33 5.32
N GLU A 132 24.64 -3.49 4.74
CA GLU A 132 25.78 -2.88 5.41
C GLU A 132 25.36 -2.15 6.70
N ALA A 133 24.22 -1.45 6.68
CA ALA A 133 23.67 -0.72 7.82
C ALA A 133 23.35 -1.58 9.04
N TYR A 134 23.26 -2.90 8.89
CA TYR A 134 22.90 -3.86 9.94
C TYR A 134 23.94 -4.99 10.05
N ALA A 135 25.13 -4.81 9.46
CA ALA A 135 26.19 -5.84 9.44
C ALA A 135 26.66 -6.26 10.84
N GLU A 136 26.55 -5.38 11.83
CA GLU A 136 26.87 -5.62 13.24
C GLU A 136 26.08 -6.79 13.86
N PHE A 137 24.87 -7.06 13.39
CA PHE A 137 24.04 -8.15 13.92
C PHE A 137 24.51 -9.53 13.42
N GLY A 138 25.07 -9.61 12.23
CA GLY A 138 25.45 -10.88 11.59
C GLY A 138 24.25 -11.80 11.29
N GLU A 139 24.54 -12.95 10.70
CA GLU A 139 23.49 -13.89 10.25
C GLU A 139 22.73 -14.56 11.41
N LEU A 140 23.39 -14.79 12.54
CA LEU A 140 22.76 -15.46 13.68
C LEU A 140 21.73 -14.57 14.40
N ASN A 141 21.88 -13.24 14.32
CA ASN A 141 20.98 -12.28 14.95
C ASN A 141 20.09 -11.57 13.89
N TYR A 142 19.69 -12.30 12.85
CA TYR A 142 18.83 -11.76 11.76
C TYR A 142 17.51 -11.16 12.29
N ALA A 143 16.97 -11.67 13.38
CA ALA A 143 15.74 -11.17 13.99
C ALA A 143 15.94 -9.76 14.57
N ASP A 144 17.07 -9.50 15.21
CA ASP A 144 17.40 -8.18 15.77
C ASP A 144 17.68 -7.17 14.65
N ALA A 145 18.37 -7.59 13.59
CA ALA A 145 18.54 -6.78 12.39
C ALA A 145 17.20 -6.40 11.74
N SER A 146 16.27 -7.36 11.65
CA SER A 146 14.91 -7.11 11.13
C SER A 146 14.14 -6.15 12.01
N ARG A 147 14.19 -6.30 13.34
CA ARG A 147 13.59 -5.37 14.30
C ARG A 147 14.13 -3.96 14.12
N LYS A 148 15.45 -3.82 14.06
CA LYS A 148 16.10 -2.51 13.89
C LYS A 148 15.67 -1.85 12.56
N ALA A 149 15.58 -2.62 11.48
CA ALA A 149 15.11 -2.12 10.20
C ALA A 149 13.65 -1.61 10.26
N VAL A 150 12.78 -2.29 11.01
CA VAL A 150 11.39 -1.84 11.24
C VAL A 150 11.37 -0.56 12.07
N GLU A 151 12.18 -0.45 13.13
CA GLU A 151 12.26 0.76 13.96
C GLU A 151 12.67 1.99 13.13
N VAL A 152 13.72 1.84 12.29
CA VAL A 152 14.17 2.91 11.38
C VAL A 152 13.06 3.30 10.40
N MET A 153 12.35 2.32 9.85
CA MET A 153 11.22 2.56 8.94
C MET A 153 10.07 3.30 9.65
N ILE A 154 9.76 2.96 10.90
CA ILE A 154 8.73 3.65 11.69
C ILE A 154 9.14 5.10 11.95
N GLU A 155 10.40 5.34 12.33
CA GLU A 155 10.92 6.69 12.57
C GLU A 155 10.84 7.57 11.32
N ASP A 156 11.25 7.05 10.15
CA ASP A 156 11.21 7.76 8.87
C ASP A 156 9.77 8.14 8.48
N ILE A 157 8.87 7.16 8.48
CA ILE A 157 7.46 7.38 8.09
C ILE A 157 6.76 8.31 9.09
N SER A 158 6.92 8.05 10.40
CA SER A 158 6.30 8.88 11.43
C SER A 158 6.83 10.32 11.43
N GLY A 159 8.13 10.49 11.18
CA GLY A 159 8.74 11.81 11.02
C GLY A 159 8.17 12.55 9.81
N ALA A 160 8.04 11.87 8.67
CA ALA A 160 7.45 12.44 7.47
C ALA A 160 5.97 12.84 7.66
N LEU A 161 5.18 12.00 8.34
CA LEU A 161 3.77 12.29 8.62
C LEU A 161 3.57 13.50 9.55
N LYS A 162 4.49 13.74 10.49
CA LYS A 162 4.44 14.91 11.38
C LYS A 162 4.77 16.23 10.66
N ASN A 163 5.51 16.16 9.56
CA ASN A 163 6.03 17.33 8.82
C ASN A 163 5.27 17.58 7.50
N ARG A 164 4.15 16.96 7.27
CA ARG A 164 3.33 17.14 6.04
C ARG A 164 2.43 18.38 6.09
#